data_b5e512a03cc6efee02a03dc1c42d9606
#
_entry.id   b5e512a03cc6efee02a03dc1c42d9606
#
_cell.length_a   1.000
_cell.length_b   1.000
_cell.length_c   1.000
_cell.angle_alpha   90.00
_cell.angle_beta   90.00
_cell.angle_gamma   90.00
#
_symmetry.space_group_name_H-M   'P 1'
#
loop_
_entity.id
_entity.type
_entity.pdbx_description
1 polymer ?
#
loop_
_entity_poly.entity_id
_entity_poly.type
_entity_poly.pdbx_seq_one_letter_code
_entity_poly.pdbx_strand_id
1 'polypeptide(L)'
;MISRLLIPVIALLLTACDIPGMGPDPRIAQREAEAKAVGGACRHGLRSIEDCYSLNEDASKAAVFAGWKAMDEYMRENKIEGVRASVPKAEPAEEILSEVKPKTGKEKAAAKATKP
;
A
#
# COMPACT_ATOMS: atom_id res chain seq x y z
N MET A 1 -4.60 -57.52 -7.58
CA MET A 1 -4.05 -56.82 -8.77
C MET A 1 -4.62 -55.38 -8.93
N ILE A 2 -5.84 -55.09 -8.49
CA ILE A 2 -6.51 -53.77 -8.59
C ILE A 2 -5.80 -52.67 -7.79
N SER A 3 -5.23 -53.00 -6.63
CA SER A 3 -4.55 -52.01 -5.74
C SER A 3 -3.30 -51.40 -6.38
N ARG A 4 -2.59 -52.13 -7.24
CA ARG A 4 -1.36 -51.61 -7.90
C ARG A 4 -1.65 -50.60 -9.04
N LEU A 5 -2.87 -50.64 -9.59
CA LEU A 5 -3.31 -49.71 -10.63
C LEU A 5 -3.99 -48.45 -10.05
N LEU A 6 -4.53 -48.55 -8.83
CA LEU A 6 -5.18 -47.38 -8.17
C LEU A 6 -4.18 -46.28 -7.73
N ILE A 7 -3.01 -46.66 -7.31
CA ILE A 7 -2.00 -45.70 -6.83
C ILE A 7 -1.53 -44.73 -7.93
N PRO A 8 -1.16 -45.20 -9.15
CA PRO A 8 -0.77 -44.27 -10.20
C PRO A 8 -1.93 -43.42 -10.73
N VAL A 9 -3.16 -43.94 -10.71
CA VAL A 9 -4.34 -43.16 -11.13
C VAL A 9 -4.64 -42.05 -10.14
N ILE A 10 -4.52 -42.29 -8.83
CA ILE A 10 -4.70 -41.28 -7.81
C ILE A 10 -3.55 -40.23 -7.88
N ALA A 11 -2.32 -40.64 -8.13
CA ALA A 11 -1.20 -39.75 -8.34
C ALA A 11 -1.38 -38.81 -9.55
N LEU A 12 -1.93 -39.33 -10.66
CA LEU A 12 -2.25 -38.55 -11.85
C LEU A 12 -3.38 -37.52 -11.60
N LEU A 13 -4.34 -37.84 -10.75
CA LEU A 13 -5.46 -36.94 -10.42
C LEU A 13 -5.02 -35.79 -9.49
N LEU A 14 -3.98 -35.98 -8.70
CA LEU A 14 -3.45 -34.95 -7.81
C LEU A 14 -2.58 -33.89 -8.52
N THR A 15 -2.06 -34.21 -9.72
CA THR A 15 -1.26 -33.26 -10.53
C THR A 15 -2.11 -32.38 -11.44
N ALA A 16 -3.41 -32.57 -11.48
CA ALA A 16 -4.32 -31.83 -12.37
C ALA A 16 -4.70 -30.43 -11.89
N CYS A 17 -4.16 -29.97 -10.75
CA CYS A 17 -4.49 -28.65 -10.21
C CYS A 17 -3.67 -27.48 -10.77
N ASP A 18 -2.76 -27.75 -11.71
CA ASP A 18 -1.94 -26.70 -12.34
C ASP A 18 -2.15 -26.71 -13.87
N ILE A 19 -3.37 -26.37 -14.29
CA ILE A 19 -3.67 -26.18 -15.70
C ILE A 19 -3.23 -24.76 -16.09
N PRO A 20 -2.21 -24.60 -16.96
CA PRO A 20 -1.81 -23.26 -17.42
C PRO A 20 -2.97 -22.62 -18.17
N GLY A 21 -3.46 -21.51 -17.66
CA GLY A 21 -4.59 -20.75 -18.20
C GLY A 21 -5.90 -20.85 -17.42
N MET A 22 -6.01 -21.70 -16.38
CA MET A 22 -7.21 -21.83 -15.55
C MET A 22 -6.96 -21.44 -14.07
N GLY A 23 -5.77 -20.94 -13.74
CA GLY A 23 -5.46 -20.38 -12.44
C GLY A 23 -6.04 -18.97 -12.28
N PRO A 24 -6.12 -18.44 -11.03
CA PRO A 24 -6.51 -17.06 -10.81
C PRO A 24 -5.58 -16.12 -11.58
N ASP A 25 -6.14 -15.06 -12.16
CA ASP A 25 -5.38 -14.07 -12.92
C ASP A 25 -4.16 -13.61 -12.09
N PRO A 26 -2.93 -13.76 -12.59
CA PRO A 26 -1.71 -13.38 -11.86
C PRO A 26 -1.71 -11.91 -11.43
N ARG A 27 -2.47 -11.06 -12.11
CA ARG A 27 -2.66 -9.66 -11.72
C ARG A 27 -3.46 -9.51 -10.44
N ILE A 28 -4.43 -10.40 -10.20
CA ILE A 28 -5.21 -10.40 -8.95
C ILE A 28 -4.31 -10.82 -7.80
N ALA A 29 -3.56 -11.90 -7.97
CA ALA A 29 -2.61 -12.37 -6.95
C ALA A 29 -1.55 -11.31 -6.61
N GLN A 30 -1.05 -10.59 -7.63
CA GLN A 30 -0.11 -9.50 -7.43
C GLN A 30 -0.73 -8.35 -6.63
N ARG A 31 -1.93 -7.89 -7.00
CA ARG A 31 -2.64 -6.82 -6.26
C ARG A 31 -2.92 -7.20 -4.81
N GLU A 32 -3.27 -8.45 -4.56
CA GLU A 32 -3.47 -8.93 -3.19
C GLU A 32 -2.18 -8.96 -2.39
N ALA A 33 -1.06 -9.38 -3.01
CA ALA A 33 0.25 -9.35 -2.37
C ALA A 33 0.70 -7.92 -2.07
N GLU A 34 0.49 -6.98 -2.98
CA GLU A 34 0.76 -5.55 -2.78
C GLU A 34 -0.09 -4.96 -1.65
N ALA A 35 -1.39 -5.23 -1.64
CA ALA A 35 -2.29 -4.78 -0.59
C ALA A 35 -1.90 -5.34 0.80
N LYS A 36 -1.47 -6.59 0.84
CA LYS A 36 -0.94 -7.20 2.06
C LYS A 36 0.35 -6.53 2.54
N ALA A 37 1.26 -6.20 1.63
CA ALA A 37 2.48 -5.46 1.95
C ALA A 37 2.16 -4.05 2.50
N VAL A 38 1.18 -3.36 1.91
CA VAL A 38 0.67 -2.07 2.42
C VAL A 38 0.18 -2.19 3.86
N GLY A 39 -0.61 -3.22 4.17
CA GLY A 39 -1.09 -3.47 5.53
C GLY A 39 0.04 -3.64 6.54
N GLY A 40 1.06 -4.41 6.18
CA GLY A 40 2.25 -4.59 7.01
C GLY A 40 3.02 -3.29 7.24
N ALA A 41 3.21 -2.50 6.19
CA ALA A 41 3.87 -1.20 6.27
C ALA A 41 3.10 -0.22 7.16
N CYS A 42 1.77 -0.17 7.07
CA CYS A 42 0.92 0.64 7.95
C CYS A 42 1.13 0.27 9.43
N ARG A 43 1.13 -1.02 9.75
CA ARG A 43 1.31 -1.47 11.14
C ARG A 43 2.70 -1.13 11.66
N HIS A 44 3.74 -1.34 10.87
CA HIS A 44 5.10 -0.96 11.24
C HIS A 44 5.23 0.56 11.42
N GLY A 45 4.49 1.33 10.61
CA GLY A 45 4.39 2.79 10.69
C GLY A 45 3.49 3.32 11.82
N LEU A 46 3.04 2.44 12.75
CA LEU A 46 2.17 2.79 13.88
C LEU A 46 0.83 3.44 13.46
N ARG A 47 0.35 3.12 12.26
CA ARG A 47 -0.95 3.57 11.78
C ARG A 47 -2.06 2.62 12.23
N SER A 48 -3.22 3.19 12.55
CA SER A 48 -4.42 2.39 12.76
C SER A 48 -4.83 1.70 11.46
N ILE A 49 -5.64 0.65 11.56
CA ILE A 49 -6.12 -0.04 10.35
C ILE A 49 -7.08 0.85 9.55
N GLU A 50 -7.86 1.69 10.23
CA GLU A 50 -8.78 2.64 9.61
C GLU A 50 -8.02 3.71 8.80
N ASP A 51 -6.94 4.27 9.36
CA ASP A 51 -6.06 5.19 8.65
C ASP A 51 -5.42 4.52 7.43
N CYS A 52 -5.01 3.27 7.58
CA CYS A 52 -4.46 2.50 6.47
C CYS A 52 -5.46 2.34 5.33
N TYR A 53 -6.73 2.05 5.63
CA TYR A 53 -7.78 1.95 4.62
C TYR A 53 -8.06 3.29 3.94
N SER A 54 -8.09 4.38 4.69
CA SER A 54 -8.35 5.71 4.14
C SER A 54 -7.24 6.23 3.22
N LEU A 55 -6.02 5.77 3.44
CA LEU A 55 -4.86 6.12 2.61
C LEU A 55 -4.69 5.22 1.38
N ASN A 56 -5.41 4.07 1.34
CA ASN A 56 -5.27 3.06 0.29
C ASN A 56 -6.66 2.54 -0.12
N GLU A 57 -7.52 3.43 -0.57
CA GLU A 57 -8.93 3.13 -0.87
C GLU A 57 -9.10 2.09 -1.97
N ASP A 58 -8.18 2.08 -2.96
CA ASP A 58 -8.19 1.14 -4.08
C ASP A 58 -7.66 -0.26 -3.72
N ALA A 59 -7.05 -0.41 -2.54
CA ALA A 59 -6.50 -1.69 -2.11
C ALA A 59 -7.56 -2.61 -1.51
N SER A 60 -7.42 -3.91 -1.72
CA SER A 60 -8.26 -4.91 -1.08
C SER A 60 -8.19 -4.80 0.45
N LYS A 61 -9.26 -4.35 1.10
CA LYS A 61 -9.33 -4.20 2.56
C LYS A 61 -9.00 -5.50 3.30
N ALA A 62 -9.45 -6.63 2.75
CA ALA A 62 -9.17 -7.94 3.33
C ALA A 62 -7.67 -8.26 3.30
N ALA A 63 -6.99 -8.00 2.19
CA ALA A 63 -5.57 -8.23 2.05
C ALA A 63 -4.75 -7.23 2.91
N VAL A 64 -5.14 -5.96 2.95
CA VAL A 64 -4.54 -4.95 3.84
C VAL A 64 -4.65 -5.38 5.31
N PHE A 65 -5.84 -5.81 5.73
CA PHE A 65 -6.05 -6.30 7.11
C PHE A 65 -5.18 -7.51 7.42
N ALA A 66 -5.10 -8.48 6.51
CA ALA A 66 -4.26 -9.66 6.68
C ALA A 66 -2.78 -9.28 6.85
N GLY A 67 -2.29 -8.34 6.07
CA GLY A 67 -0.92 -7.84 6.19
C GLY A 67 -0.66 -7.07 7.47
N TRP A 68 -1.59 -6.21 7.89
CA TRP A 68 -1.52 -5.46 9.13
C TRP A 68 -1.46 -6.41 10.34
N LYS A 69 -2.34 -7.40 10.38
CA LYS A 69 -2.39 -8.40 11.45
C LYS A 69 -1.12 -9.25 11.50
N ALA A 70 -0.63 -9.72 10.36
CA ALA A 70 0.60 -10.51 10.30
C ALA A 70 1.82 -9.72 10.79
N MET A 71 1.91 -8.44 10.46
CA MET A 71 2.97 -7.57 10.96
C MET A 71 2.82 -7.31 12.46
N ASP A 72 1.61 -7.13 12.97
CA ASP A 72 1.33 -6.94 14.40
C ASP A 72 1.81 -8.16 15.22
N GLU A 73 1.51 -9.35 14.74
CA GLU A 73 1.95 -10.60 15.37
C GLU A 73 3.48 -10.73 15.33
N TYR A 74 4.10 -10.51 14.17
CA TYR A 74 5.54 -10.53 14.01
C TYR A 74 6.25 -9.53 14.93
N MET A 75 5.75 -8.31 15.01
CA MET A 75 6.34 -7.26 15.87
C MET A 75 6.24 -7.62 17.35
N ARG A 76 5.12 -8.19 17.78
CA ARG A 76 4.95 -8.65 19.18
C ARG A 76 5.88 -9.80 19.54
N GLU A 77 5.99 -10.79 18.66
CA GLU A 77 6.86 -11.95 18.88
C GLU A 77 8.33 -11.56 18.93
N ASN A 78 8.75 -10.63 18.08
CA ASN A 78 10.13 -10.20 17.97
C ASN A 78 10.47 -8.97 18.82
N LYS A 79 9.51 -8.43 19.59
CA LYS A 79 9.65 -7.22 20.40
C LYS A 79 10.15 -6.02 19.61
N ILE A 80 9.63 -5.88 18.39
CA ILE A 80 9.96 -4.77 17.49
C ILE A 80 9.00 -3.63 17.76
N GLU A 81 9.54 -2.43 18.02
CA GLU A 81 8.78 -1.21 18.08
C GLU A 81 8.62 -0.64 16.67
N GLY A 82 7.40 -0.18 16.34
CA GLY A 82 7.16 0.45 15.06
C GLY A 82 7.79 1.85 14.98
N VAL A 83 7.98 2.33 13.77
CA VAL A 83 8.50 3.67 13.50
C VAL A 83 7.35 4.51 12.96
N ARG A 84 7.08 5.66 13.59
CA ARG A 84 6.02 6.56 13.14
C ARG A 84 6.27 7.00 11.70
N ALA A 85 5.31 6.74 10.84
CA ALA A 85 5.38 7.16 9.44
C ALA A 85 5.38 8.69 9.36
N SER A 86 6.38 9.24 8.69
CA SER A 86 6.58 10.69 8.52
C SER A 86 5.82 11.30 7.34
N VAL A 87 5.10 10.47 6.57
CA VAL A 87 4.27 10.97 5.46
C VAL A 87 3.03 11.60 6.06
N PRO A 88 2.84 12.91 5.96
CA PRO A 88 1.60 13.55 6.38
C PRO A 88 0.45 12.98 5.55
N LYS A 89 -0.70 12.76 6.19
CA LYS A 89 -1.95 12.53 5.47
C LYS A 89 -2.10 13.69 4.50
N ALA A 90 -2.24 13.40 3.20
CA ALA A 90 -2.54 14.43 2.22
C ALA A 90 -3.85 15.09 2.65
N GLU A 91 -3.77 16.32 3.14
CA GLU A 91 -4.95 17.14 3.38
C GLU A 91 -5.62 17.38 2.03
N PRO A 92 -6.96 17.39 1.97
CA PRO A 92 -7.67 17.65 0.72
C PRO A 92 -7.14 18.95 0.11
N ALA A 93 -6.87 18.92 -1.19
CA ALA A 93 -6.24 20.04 -1.93
C ALA A 93 -7.02 21.38 -1.88
N GLU A 94 -8.22 21.39 -1.30
CA GLU A 94 -9.02 22.60 -1.11
C GLU A 94 -8.49 23.55 -0.04
N GLU A 95 -7.72 23.05 0.94
CA GLU A 95 -7.23 23.92 2.02
C GLU A 95 -5.93 24.65 1.65
N ILE A 96 -5.20 24.16 0.65
CA ILE A 96 -3.95 24.78 0.18
C ILE A 96 -4.21 26.05 -0.67
N LEU A 97 -5.40 26.19 -1.27
CA LEU A 97 -5.77 27.33 -2.09
C LEU A 97 -6.11 28.60 -1.29
N SER A 98 -6.40 28.47 0.00
CA SER A 98 -6.75 29.61 0.86
C SER A 98 -5.55 30.33 1.48
N GLU A 99 -4.36 29.71 1.48
CA GLU A 99 -3.17 30.30 2.15
C GLU A 99 -2.17 30.96 1.22
N VAL A 100 -2.35 30.84 -0.10
CA VAL A 100 -1.54 31.62 -1.08
C VAL A 100 -2.17 32.97 -1.32
N LYS A 101 -2.14 33.83 -0.32
CA LYS A 101 -2.37 35.27 -0.51
C LYS A 101 -1.14 35.87 -1.20
N PRO A 102 -1.28 36.42 -2.42
CA PRO A 102 -0.13 37.05 -3.08
C PRO A 102 0.29 38.30 -2.30
N LYS A 103 1.48 38.23 -1.69
CA LYS A 103 2.15 39.45 -1.23
C LYS A 103 2.60 40.24 -2.45
N THR A 104 1.76 41.14 -2.89
CA THR A 104 2.14 42.22 -3.81
C THR A 104 3.13 43.10 -3.09
N GLY A 105 4.40 42.78 -3.18
CA GLY A 105 5.49 43.65 -2.82
C GLY A 105 5.66 44.70 -3.92
N LYS A 106 5.22 45.90 -3.62
CA LYS A 106 5.40 47.09 -4.41
C LYS A 106 6.89 47.47 -4.32
N GLU A 107 7.67 47.07 -5.30
CA GLU A 107 9.02 47.60 -5.47
C GLU A 107 9.00 48.73 -6.47
N LYS A 108 9.20 49.91 -5.88
CA LYS A 108 9.18 51.21 -6.53
C LYS A 108 10.51 51.39 -7.25
N ALA A 109 10.48 51.36 -8.54
CA ALA A 109 11.61 51.79 -9.36
C ALA A 109 11.91 53.26 -9.14
N ALA A 110 13.08 53.55 -8.59
CA ALA A 110 13.65 54.89 -8.64
C ALA A 110 14.68 54.96 -9.77
N ALA A 111 14.22 55.45 -10.89
CA ALA A 111 15.11 55.94 -11.96
C ALA A 111 15.80 57.20 -11.49
N LYS A 112 17.13 57.20 -11.51
CA LYS A 112 17.91 58.48 -11.45
C LYS A 112 18.71 58.63 -12.70
N ALA A 113 18.19 59.47 -13.56
CA ALA A 113 18.91 60.00 -14.70
C ALA A 113 20.05 60.93 -14.20
N THR A 114 21.19 60.83 -14.78
CA THR A 114 22.15 61.93 -14.79
C THR A 114 22.89 61.97 -16.13
N LYS A 115 22.66 63.02 -16.80
CA LYS A 115 23.42 63.57 -17.93
C LYS A 115 24.35 64.65 -17.30
N PRO A 116 25.40 65.14 -17.95
CA PRO A 116 25.63 65.30 -19.37
C PRO A 116 26.75 64.45 -19.97
#